data_b9dcd344f294fe856409eb24e511d695
#
_entry.id   b9dcd344f294fe856409eb24e511d695
#
_cell.length_a   1.000
_cell.length_b   1.000
_cell.length_c   1.000
_cell.angle_alpha   90.00
_cell.angle_beta   90.00
_cell.angle_gamma   90.00
#
_symmetry.space_group_name_H-M   'P 1'
#
loop_
_entity.id
_entity.type
_entity.pdbx_description
1 polymer ?
#
loop_
_entity_poly.entity_id
_entity_poly.type
_entity_poly.pdbx_seq_one_letter_code
_entity_poly.pdbx_strand_id
1 'polypeptide(L)'
;MQVVKYVFQPHGDDRGQLVALEELKDIPFKIKRVYYMYDTAEGVVRGHHAHKSLEQILICIHGSCKIKLDNGREKKVVPLEKPYEGLYVSNTMWREMYDFSPDAVLMVLASELYDEADYIRDYDEFLEYIREHEEMISSEKGTP
;
A
#
# COMPACT_ATOMS: atom_id res chain seq x y z
N MET A 1 -1.40 3.61 -15.19
CA MET A 1 -1.06 2.99 -13.88
C MET A 1 -1.75 1.64 -13.76
N GLN A 2 -0.98 0.62 -13.39
CA GLN A 2 -1.53 -0.71 -13.14
C GLN A 2 -1.74 -0.90 -11.63
N VAL A 3 -2.98 -1.26 -11.25
CA VAL A 3 -3.30 -1.63 -9.87
C VAL A 3 -3.04 -3.14 -9.71
N VAL A 4 -2.24 -3.50 -8.72
CA VAL A 4 -1.88 -4.89 -8.45
C VAL A 4 -2.57 -5.35 -7.17
N LYS A 5 -3.50 -6.29 -7.31
CA LYS A 5 -4.19 -6.92 -6.18
C LYS A 5 -3.77 -8.38 -6.06
N TYR A 6 -3.59 -8.80 -4.83
CA TYR A 6 -3.37 -10.20 -4.47
C TYR A 6 -4.66 -10.76 -3.88
N VAL A 7 -5.10 -11.89 -4.39
CA VAL A 7 -6.27 -12.59 -3.84
C VAL A 7 -5.75 -13.81 -3.09
N PHE A 8 -5.95 -13.79 -1.77
CA PHE A 8 -5.48 -14.87 -0.90
C PHE A 8 -6.52 -15.97 -0.80
N GLN A 9 -6.08 -17.19 -0.50
CA GLN A 9 -6.97 -18.34 -0.38
C GLN A 9 -7.56 -18.41 1.03
N PRO A 10 -8.89 -18.21 1.19
CA PRO A 10 -9.52 -18.49 2.47
C PRO A 10 -9.64 -20.00 2.70
N HIS A 11 -9.43 -20.41 3.94
CA HIS A 11 -9.61 -21.79 4.39
C HIS A 11 -10.65 -21.81 5.51
N GLY A 12 -11.65 -22.61 5.37
CA GLY A 12 -12.67 -22.70 6.41
C GLY A 12 -13.96 -23.35 5.95
N ASP A 13 -14.94 -23.26 6.81
CA ASP A 13 -16.27 -23.78 6.64
C ASP A 13 -17.28 -22.85 7.32
N ASP A 14 -18.47 -23.33 7.64
CA ASP A 14 -19.50 -22.56 8.34
C ASP A 14 -19.14 -22.16 9.78
N ARG A 15 -18.02 -22.66 10.34
CA ARG A 15 -17.52 -22.26 11.66
C ARG A 15 -16.60 -21.02 11.58
N GLY A 16 -16.12 -20.66 10.39
CA GLY A 16 -15.27 -19.49 10.19
C GLY A 16 -14.26 -19.68 9.08
N GLN A 17 -13.54 -18.61 8.78
CA GLN A 17 -12.55 -18.55 7.71
C GLN A 17 -11.18 -18.14 8.26
N LEU A 18 -10.13 -18.64 7.62
CA LEU A 18 -8.74 -18.34 7.95
C LEU A 18 -7.98 -18.00 6.67
N VAL A 19 -7.16 -16.96 6.72
CA VAL A 19 -6.21 -16.64 5.66
C VAL A 19 -4.82 -16.65 6.28
N ALA A 20 -3.90 -17.41 5.68
CA ALA A 20 -2.49 -17.46 6.10
C ALA A 20 -1.64 -16.74 5.07
N LEU A 21 -0.75 -15.89 5.54
CA LEU A 21 0.14 -15.10 4.68
C LEU A 21 1.59 -15.40 5.05
N GLU A 22 2.31 -15.97 4.09
CA GLU A 22 3.73 -16.30 4.27
C GLU A 22 4.59 -15.42 3.38
N GLU A 23 5.70 -14.95 3.92
CA GLU A 23 6.64 -14.14 3.15
C GLU A 23 7.21 -14.92 1.96
N LEU A 24 7.39 -14.23 0.83
CA LEU A 24 7.94 -14.80 -0.40
C LEU A 24 7.12 -15.95 -1.00
N LYS A 25 5.90 -16.15 -0.51
CA LYS A 25 4.94 -17.12 -1.03
C LYS A 25 3.63 -16.44 -1.39
N ASP A 26 2.85 -16.04 -0.40
CA ASP A 26 1.61 -15.26 -0.61
C ASP A 26 1.91 -13.79 -0.79
N ILE A 27 2.99 -13.32 -0.16
CA ILE A 27 3.45 -11.93 -0.15
C ILE A 27 4.76 -11.85 -0.93
N PRO A 28 4.94 -10.89 -1.86
CA PRO A 28 6.08 -10.86 -2.78
C PRO A 28 7.40 -10.35 -2.18
N PHE A 29 7.47 -10.18 -0.86
CA PHE A 29 8.66 -9.69 -0.18
C PHE A 29 8.79 -10.34 1.21
N LYS A 30 9.94 -10.15 1.85
CA LYS A 30 10.13 -10.54 3.25
C LYS A 30 9.38 -9.56 4.13
N ILE A 31 8.53 -10.07 5.01
CA ILE A 31 7.71 -9.26 5.90
C ILE A 31 8.55 -8.88 7.12
N LYS A 32 9.01 -7.63 7.16
CA LYS A 32 9.81 -7.12 8.28
C LYS A 32 8.99 -6.39 9.33
N ARG A 33 7.81 -5.91 8.95
CA ARG A 33 6.95 -5.14 9.86
C ARG A 33 5.50 -5.36 9.50
N VAL A 34 4.66 -5.46 10.53
CA VAL A 34 3.20 -5.50 10.38
C VAL A 34 2.64 -4.40 11.29
N TYR A 35 1.74 -3.59 10.76
CA TYR A 35 1.00 -2.64 11.57
C TYR A 35 -0.45 -2.57 11.10
N TYR A 36 -1.33 -2.07 11.95
CA TYR A 36 -2.73 -1.96 11.59
C TYR A 36 -3.35 -0.72 12.23
N MET A 37 -4.36 -0.20 11.52
CA MET A 37 -5.13 0.98 11.92
C MET A 37 -6.55 0.56 12.24
N TYR A 38 -7.08 1.04 13.35
CA TYR A 38 -8.44 0.77 13.78
C TYR A 38 -9.01 2.01 14.48
N ASP A 39 -10.32 2.03 14.67
CA ASP A 39 -11.02 3.15 15.30
C ASP A 39 -10.71 4.50 14.62
N THR A 40 -10.56 4.49 13.31
CA THR A 40 -10.30 5.73 12.55
C THR A 40 -11.55 6.59 12.57
N ALA A 41 -11.41 7.83 13.04
CA ALA A 41 -12.52 8.76 13.13
C ALA A 41 -13.08 9.11 11.74
N GLU A 42 -14.38 9.39 11.69
CA GLU A 42 -15.06 9.78 10.47
C GLU A 42 -14.39 11.00 9.85
N GLY A 43 -14.22 10.98 8.52
CA GLY A 43 -13.65 12.08 7.76
C GLY A 43 -12.12 12.18 7.81
N VAL A 44 -11.45 11.32 8.57
CA VAL A 44 -9.99 11.33 8.66
C VAL A 44 -9.38 10.67 7.42
N VAL A 45 -8.40 11.36 6.82
CA VAL A 45 -7.57 10.82 5.76
C VAL A 45 -6.19 10.53 6.34
N ARG A 46 -5.75 9.29 6.19
CA ARG A 46 -4.43 8.84 6.66
C ARG A 46 -3.50 8.68 5.47
N GLY A 47 -2.22 8.46 5.75
CA GLY A 47 -1.21 8.33 4.71
C GLY A 47 -0.59 9.68 4.39
N HIS A 48 -0.89 10.24 3.22
CA HIS A 48 -0.27 11.47 2.70
C HIS A 48 1.24 11.32 2.63
N HIS A 49 1.71 10.22 2.03
CA HIS A 49 3.14 10.00 1.89
C HIS A 49 3.43 8.99 0.78
N ALA A 50 4.70 8.92 0.42
CA ALA A 50 5.27 7.87 -0.40
C ALA A 50 6.51 7.31 0.29
N HIS A 51 7.04 6.22 -0.23
CA HIS A 51 8.28 5.61 0.25
C HIS A 51 9.28 5.50 -0.88
N LYS A 52 10.54 5.66 -0.55
CA LYS A 52 11.62 5.54 -1.53
C LYS A 52 11.96 4.10 -1.87
N SER A 53 11.94 3.22 -0.89
CA SER A 53 12.33 1.81 -1.03
C SER A 53 11.28 0.82 -0.56
N LEU A 54 10.51 1.16 0.45
CA LEU A 54 9.56 0.24 1.10
C LEU A 54 8.42 -0.13 0.18
N GLU A 55 8.11 -1.41 0.14
CA GLU A 55 6.93 -1.98 -0.50
C GLU A 55 5.93 -2.42 0.57
N GLN A 56 4.66 -2.39 0.23
CA GLN A 56 3.59 -2.75 1.17
C GLN A 56 2.48 -3.56 0.51
N ILE A 57 1.81 -4.36 1.33
CA ILE A 57 0.51 -4.96 1.02
C ILE A 57 -0.48 -4.43 2.06
N LEU A 58 -1.56 -3.84 1.59
CA LEU A 58 -2.64 -3.29 2.42
C LEU A 58 -3.84 -4.22 2.36
N ILE A 59 -4.34 -4.63 3.51
CA ILE A 59 -5.49 -5.54 3.61
C ILE A 59 -6.50 -4.98 4.60
N CYS A 60 -7.71 -4.70 4.14
CA CYS A 60 -8.80 -4.33 5.05
C CYS A 60 -9.40 -5.61 5.62
N ILE A 61 -8.91 -6.05 6.77
CA ILE A 61 -9.28 -7.33 7.37
C ILE A 61 -10.67 -7.31 8.02
N HIS A 62 -11.22 -6.13 8.25
CA HIS A 62 -12.59 -5.94 8.73
C HIS A 62 -13.12 -4.61 8.20
N GLY A 63 -14.40 -4.57 7.85
CA GLY A 63 -15.01 -3.37 7.32
C GLY A 63 -14.52 -3.00 5.93
N SER A 64 -14.45 -1.71 5.65
CA SER A 64 -14.05 -1.19 4.33
C SER A 64 -13.32 0.14 4.44
N CYS A 65 -12.52 0.43 3.42
CA CYS A 65 -11.91 1.73 3.23
C CYS A 65 -11.55 1.92 1.76
N LYS A 66 -11.05 3.09 1.43
CA LYS A 66 -10.58 3.41 0.09
C LYS A 66 -9.12 3.82 0.13
N ILE A 67 -8.37 3.39 -0.86
CA ILE A 67 -6.97 3.74 -1.01
C ILE A 67 -6.81 4.52 -2.31
N LYS A 68 -6.32 5.74 -2.19
CA LYS A 68 -5.96 6.54 -3.36
C LYS A 68 -4.48 6.32 -3.64
N LEU A 69 -4.18 5.89 -4.86
CA LEU A 69 -2.84 5.72 -5.37
C LEU A 69 -2.53 6.81 -6.39
N ASP A 70 -1.34 7.37 -6.31
CA ASP A 70 -0.90 8.45 -7.17
C ASP A 70 0.57 8.21 -7.53
N ASN A 71 0.84 8.01 -8.82
CA ASN A 71 2.21 7.77 -9.30
C ASN A 71 2.89 9.06 -9.80
N GLY A 72 2.27 10.22 -9.57
CA GLY A 72 2.74 11.50 -10.08
C GLY A 72 2.15 11.91 -11.42
N ARG A 73 1.47 11.00 -12.11
CA ARG A 73 0.83 11.25 -13.41
C ARG A 73 -0.64 10.86 -13.41
N GLU A 74 -0.93 9.69 -12.86
CA GLU A 74 -2.28 9.15 -12.75
C GLU A 74 -2.65 8.93 -11.31
N LYS A 75 -3.95 8.98 -11.05
CA LYS A 75 -4.52 8.70 -9.73
C LYS A 75 -5.60 7.64 -9.89
N LYS A 76 -5.62 6.69 -8.97
CA LYS A 76 -6.66 5.66 -8.92
C LYS A 76 -7.13 5.47 -7.50
N VAL A 77 -8.42 5.23 -7.35
CA VAL A 77 -9.03 4.91 -6.07
C VAL A 77 -9.40 3.43 -6.08
N VAL A 78 -8.91 2.72 -5.08
CA VAL A 78 -9.12 1.28 -4.94
C VAL A 78 -9.90 1.04 -3.65
N PRO A 79 -11.15 0.54 -3.73
CA PRO A 79 -11.87 0.14 -2.53
C PRO A 79 -11.32 -1.18 -1.99
N LEU A 80 -11.17 -1.26 -0.66
CA LEU A 80 -10.80 -2.49 0.03
C LEU A 80 -11.96 -2.89 0.94
N GLU A 81 -12.61 -4.01 0.63
CA GLU A 81 -13.83 -4.46 1.29
C GLU A 81 -13.78 -5.94 1.67
N LYS A 82 -12.73 -6.65 1.30
CA LYS A 82 -12.64 -8.10 1.46
C LYS A 82 -11.37 -8.47 2.23
N PRO A 83 -11.50 -9.26 3.31
CA PRO A 83 -10.34 -9.61 4.14
C PRO A 83 -9.33 -10.54 3.45
N TYR A 84 -9.68 -11.11 2.30
CA TYR A 84 -8.82 -11.99 1.53
C TYR A 84 -8.20 -11.32 0.31
N GLU A 85 -8.29 -9.99 0.21
CA GLU A 85 -7.66 -9.23 -0.88
C GLU A 85 -6.63 -8.27 -0.32
N GLY A 86 -5.46 -8.26 -0.93
CA GLY A 86 -4.38 -7.33 -0.60
C GLY A 86 -4.06 -6.40 -1.77
N LEU A 87 -3.90 -5.12 -1.48
CA LEU A 87 -3.45 -4.15 -2.46
C LEU A 87 -1.94 -3.97 -2.33
N TYR A 88 -1.22 -4.28 -3.40
CA TYR A 88 0.21 -4.02 -3.46
C TYR A 88 0.45 -2.54 -3.73
N VAL A 89 1.28 -1.93 -2.91
CA VAL A 89 1.72 -0.55 -3.10
C VAL A 89 3.24 -0.56 -3.21
N SER A 90 3.73 -0.26 -4.42
CA SER A 90 5.15 -0.22 -4.70
C SER A 90 5.81 1.00 -4.03
N ASN A 91 7.13 0.98 -3.96
CA ASN A 91 7.89 2.16 -3.62
C ASN A 91 7.61 3.26 -4.66
N THR A 92 7.85 4.51 -4.29
CA THR A 92 7.61 5.69 -5.13
C THR A 92 6.15 5.82 -5.60
N MET A 93 5.22 5.46 -4.72
CA MET A 93 3.79 5.60 -4.94
C MET A 93 3.20 6.41 -3.78
N TRP A 94 2.63 7.57 -4.09
CA TRP A 94 1.90 8.37 -3.09
C TRP A 94 0.59 7.68 -2.76
N ARG A 95 0.26 7.61 -1.48
CA ARG A 95 -0.97 6.97 -1.03
C ARG A 95 -1.70 7.81 0.00
N GLU A 96 -3.01 7.72 -0.06
CA GLU A 96 -3.93 8.26 0.94
C GLU A 96 -4.97 7.18 1.24
N MET A 97 -5.33 7.05 2.50
CA MET A 97 -6.32 6.08 2.96
C MET A 97 -7.46 6.83 3.63
N TYR A 98 -8.68 6.57 3.20
CA TYR A 98 -9.81 7.37 3.64
C TYR A 98 -11.11 6.57 3.55
N ASP A 99 -12.19 7.20 3.94
CA ASP A 99 -13.54 6.64 3.90
C ASP A 99 -13.62 5.29 4.62
N PHE A 100 -13.07 5.26 5.83
CA PHE A 100 -13.08 4.06 6.68
C PHE A 100 -14.48 3.84 7.24
N SER A 101 -14.99 2.60 7.13
CA SER A 101 -16.20 2.23 7.85
C SER A 101 -15.92 2.27 9.37
N PRO A 102 -16.97 2.44 10.22
CA PRO A 102 -16.75 2.56 11.68
C PRO A 102 -15.99 1.39 12.31
N ASP A 103 -16.11 0.21 11.71
CA ASP A 103 -15.51 -1.03 12.18
C ASP A 103 -14.25 -1.43 11.41
N ALA A 104 -13.77 -0.57 10.52
CA ALA A 104 -12.66 -0.90 9.62
C ALA A 104 -11.36 -1.15 10.39
N VAL A 105 -10.68 -2.22 9.99
CA VAL A 105 -9.31 -2.51 10.41
C VAL A 105 -8.46 -2.67 9.15
N LEU A 106 -7.51 -1.77 8.96
CA LEU A 106 -6.59 -1.82 7.84
C LEU A 106 -5.23 -2.33 8.33
N MET A 107 -4.85 -3.52 7.87
CA MET A 107 -3.56 -4.12 8.18
C MET A 107 -2.57 -3.88 7.04
N VAL A 108 -1.35 -3.57 7.40
CA VAL A 108 -0.28 -3.32 6.43
C VAL A 108 0.89 -4.24 6.72
N LEU A 109 1.31 -4.96 5.68
CA LEU A 109 2.53 -5.76 5.69
C LEU A 109 3.61 -4.96 4.96
N ALA A 110 4.76 -4.78 5.57
CA ALA A 110 5.81 -3.91 5.05
C ALA A 110 7.12 -4.66 4.86
N SER A 111 7.82 -4.34 3.77
CA SER A 111 9.09 -4.97 3.40
C SER A 111 10.28 -4.49 4.21
N GLU A 112 10.14 -3.38 4.93
CA GLU A 112 11.23 -2.76 5.69
C GLU A 112 10.76 -2.37 7.09
N LEU A 113 11.72 -2.26 8.01
CA LEU A 113 11.49 -1.66 9.32
C LEU A 113 11.17 -0.17 9.16
N TYR A 114 10.58 0.43 10.20
CA TYR A 114 10.30 1.86 10.18
C TYR A 114 11.59 2.66 10.02
N ASP A 115 11.61 3.54 9.03
CA ASP A 115 12.72 4.44 8.77
C ASP A 115 12.15 5.75 8.21
N GLU A 116 12.21 6.82 9.01
CA GLU A 116 11.68 8.12 8.60
C GLU A 116 12.38 8.67 7.36
N ALA A 117 13.66 8.34 7.16
CA ALA A 117 14.42 8.76 5.99
C ALA A 117 13.89 8.17 4.67
N ASP A 118 13.11 7.08 4.75
CA ASP A 118 12.48 6.46 3.58
C ASP A 118 11.17 7.16 3.18
N TYR A 119 10.60 7.99 4.05
CA TYR A 119 9.33 8.67 3.79
C TYR A 119 9.52 9.93 2.96
N ILE A 120 8.57 10.15 2.07
CA ILE A 120 8.36 11.44 1.38
C ILE A 120 6.98 11.91 1.80
N ARG A 121 6.92 12.95 2.63
CA ARG A 121 5.68 13.43 3.24
C ARG A 121 5.10 14.68 2.61
N ASP A 122 5.84 15.31 1.71
CA ASP A 122 5.41 16.49 0.97
C ASP A 122 5.15 16.10 -0.49
N TYR A 123 3.98 16.45 -1.00
CA TYR A 123 3.56 16.05 -2.35
C TYR A 123 4.44 16.68 -3.44
N ASP A 124 4.86 17.92 -3.26
CA ASP A 124 5.73 18.57 -4.24
C ASP A 124 7.12 17.91 -4.26
N GLU A 125 7.63 17.54 -3.10
CA GLU A 125 8.86 16.76 -3.00
C GLU A 125 8.72 15.39 -3.66
N PHE A 126 7.54 14.76 -3.53
CA PHE A 126 7.24 13.49 -4.20
C PHE A 126 7.30 13.65 -5.72
N LEU A 127 6.67 14.68 -6.26
CA LEU A 127 6.69 14.94 -7.70
C LEU A 127 8.11 15.20 -8.21
N GLU A 128 8.90 15.94 -7.46
CA GLU A 128 10.30 16.19 -7.80
C GLU A 128 11.13 14.91 -7.74
N TYR A 129 10.93 14.09 -6.74
CA TYR A 129 11.60 12.79 -6.60
C TYR A 129 11.30 11.88 -7.80
N ILE A 130 10.05 11.82 -8.23
CA ILE A 130 9.63 11.05 -9.41
C ILE A 130 10.34 11.57 -10.66
N ARG A 131 10.34 12.88 -10.85
CA ARG A 131 10.97 13.52 -12.01
C ARG A 131 12.47 13.21 -12.07
N GLU A 132 13.18 13.35 -10.96
CA GLU A 132 14.62 13.06 -10.88
C GLU A 132 14.92 11.61 -11.22
N HIS A 133 14.11 10.68 -10.76
CA HIS A 133 14.28 9.25 -11.04
C HIS A 133 13.95 8.89 -12.47
N GLU A 134 12.99 9.54 -13.09
CA GLU A 134 12.68 9.37 -14.51
C GLU A 134 13.82 9.88 -15.39
N GLU A 135 14.39 11.02 -15.05
CA GLU A 135 15.55 11.58 -15.75
C GLU A 135 16.75 10.64 -15.66
N MET A 136 17.00 10.05 -14.50
CA MET A 136 18.07 9.07 -14.31
C MET A 136 17.84 7.82 -15.17
N ILE A 137 16.64 7.27 -15.18
CA ILE A 137 16.28 6.11 -16.00
C ILE A 137 16.42 6.43 -17.48
N SER A 138 15.97 7.60 -17.93
CA SER A 138 16.12 8.05 -19.31
C SER A 138 17.58 8.21 -19.71
N SER A 139 18.40 8.75 -18.81
CA SER A 139 19.84 8.91 -19.03
C SER A 139 20.54 7.56 -19.17
N GLU A 140 20.21 6.59 -18.31
CA GLU A 140 20.76 5.24 -18.39
C GLU A 140 20.34 4.52 -19.67
N LYS A 141 19.10 4.70 -20.10
CA LYS A 141 18.58 4.11 -21.35
C LYS A 141 19.14 4.80 -22.59
N GLY A 142 19.53 6.06 -22.49
CA GLY A 142 20.09 6.86 -23.58
C GLY A 142 21.56 6.62 -23.84
N THR A 143 22.26 5.89 -22.98
CA THR A 143 23.69 5.55 -23.17
C THR A 143 23.81 4.22 -23.88
N PRO A 144 24.38 4.21 -25.09
CA PRO A 144 24.64 2.95 -25.82
C PRO A 144 25.71 2.11 -25.13
#